data_3b731de7e809e901048a4b5f6df30489
#
_entry.id   3b731de7e809e901048a4b5f6df30489
#
_cell.length_a   1.000
_cell.length_b   1.000
_cell.length_c   1.000
_cell.angle_alpha   90.00
_cell.angle_beta   90.00
_cell.angle_gamma   90.00
#
_symmetry.space_group_name_H-M   'P 1'
#
loop_
_entity.id
_entity.type
_entity.pdbx_description
1 polymer ?
#
loop_
_entity_poly.entity_id
_entity_poly.type
_entity_poly.pdbx_seq_one_letter_code
_entity_poly.pdbx_strand_id
1 'polypeptide(L)' 'MNYKVTYAIDSLDTNPVIKTFESEYEAEEWLNDEVQHRIDYTVQHSPFSISEKEYQEIQEYEYSLVRIEEI' A
#
# COMPACT_ATOMS: atom_id res chain seq x y z
N MET A 1 -15.29 16.70 4.19
CA MET A 1 -13.89 16.74 3.73
C MET A 1 -13.56 15.49 2.97
N ASN A 2 -12.79 15.62 1.92
CA ASN A 2 -12.40 14.46 1.12
C ASN A 2 -10.94 14.13 1.34
N TYR A 3 -10.61 12.86 1.19
CA TYR A 3 -9.25 12.36 1.34
C TYR A 3 -8.85 11.66 0.05
N LYS A 4 -7.65 11.94 -0.41
CA LYS A 4 -7.07 11.35 -1.61
C LYS A 4 -5.97 10.40 -1.21
N VAL A 5 -6.09 9.14 -1.65
CA VAL A 5 -5.04 8.14 -1.47
C VAL A 5 -4.33 7.96 -2.80
N THR A 6 -3.03 8.13 -2.78
CA THR A 6 -2.17 7.87 -3.94
C THR A 6 -1.27 6.69 -3.61
N TYR A 7 -1.34 5.65 -4.42
CA TYR A 7 -0.52 4.45 -4.25
C TYR A 7 0.36 4.29 -5.48
N ALA A 8 1.65 4.56 -5.33
CA ALA A 8 2.65 4.32 -6.36
C ALA A 8 2.98 2.83 -6.35
N ILE A 9 2.60 2.11 -7.41
CA ILE A 9 2.77 0.66 -7.48
C ILE A 9 4.25 0.27 -7.43
N ASP A 10 5.10 1.13 -7.95
CA ASP A 10 6.53 1.01 -7.78
C ASP A 10 7.14 2.42 -7.86
N SER A 11 8.36 2.59 -7.37
CA SER A 11 9.00 3.91 -7.31
C SER A 11 9.25 4.54 -8.69
N LEU A 12 9.17 3.73 -9.74
CA LEU A 12 9.35 4.19 -11.12
C LEU A 12 8.03 4.27 -11.87
N ASP A 13 6.92 3.93 -11.24
CA ASP A 13 5.63 3.91 -11.89
C ASP A 13 5.11 5.34 -12.08
N THR A 14 4.80 5.67 -13.33
CA THR A 14 4.24 6.96 -13.69
C THR A 14 2.72 6.99 -13.61
N ASN A 15 2.10 5.85 -13.32
CA ASN A 15 0.63 5.72 -13.24
C ASN A 15 0.20 5.18 -11.88
N PRO A 16 0.28 5.98 -10.81
CA PRO A 16 -0.15 5.54 -9.50
C PRO A 16 -1.66 5.32 -9.46
N VAL A 17 -2.08 4.42 -8.58
CA VAL A 17 -3.51 4.25 -8.29
C VAL A 17 -3.93 5.40 -7.40
N ILE A 18 -4.99 6.11 -7.79
CA ILE A 18 -5.51 7.24 -7.04
C ILE A 18 -6.98 7.00 -6.75
N LYS A 19 -7.37 7.12 -5.48
CA LYS A 19 -8.77 7.04 -5.06
C LYS A 19 -9.09 8.15 -4.07
N THR A 20 -10.35 8.60 -4.09
CA THR A 20 -10.84 9.60 -3.16
C THR A 20 -11.93 9.00 -2.28
N PHE A 21 -11.98 9.46 -1.04
CA PHE A 21 -12.93 8.98 -0.03
C PHE A 21 -13.49 10.17 0.73
N GLU A 22 -14.68 10.00 1.29
CA GLU A 22 -15.33 11.05 2.07
C GLU A 22 -14.83 11.10 3.52
N SER A 23 -14.21 10.02 4.01
CA SER A 23 -13.68 9.98 5.37
C SER A 23 -12.28 9.38 5.40
N GLU A 24 -11.51 9.79 6.40
CA GLU A 24 -10.17 9.25 6.63
C GLU A 24 -10.23 7.75 6.94
N TYR A 25 -11.25 7.33 7.69
CA TYR A 25 -11.43 5.93 8.05
C TYR A 25 -11.58 5.05 6.81
N GLU A 26 -12.42 5.47 5.86
CA GLU A 26 -12.60 4.72 4.61
C GLU A 26 -11.31 4.67 3.80
N ALA A 27 -10.58 5.79 3.76
CA ALA A 27 -9.31 5.86 3.05
C ALA A 27 -8.28 4.89 3.65
N GLU A 28 -8.15 4.88 4.97
CA GLU A 28 -7.22 3.98 5.66
C GLU A 28 -7.62 2.51 5.51
N GLU A 29 -8.90 2.22 5.56
CA GLU A 29 -9.40 0.85 5.40
C GLU A 29 -9.06 0.31 4.01
N TRP A 30 -9.34 1.09 2.98
CA TRP A 30 -9.00 0.72 1.61
C TRP A 30 -7.49 0.54 1.44
N LEU A 31 -6.73 1.48 1.97
CA LEU A 31 -5.27 1.47 1.90
C LEU A 31 -4.69 0.21 2.53
N ASN A 32 -5.15 -0.12 3.74
CA ASN A 32 -4.64 -1.29 4.45
C ASN A 32 -4.96 -2.59 3.70
N ASP A 33 -6.15 -2.68 3.12
CA ASP A 33 -6.54 -3.85 2.32
C ASP A 33 -5.65 -3.99 1.07
N GLU A 34 -5.39 -2.89 0.37
CA GLU A 34 -4.55 -2.91 -0.83
C GLU A 34 -3.10 -3.26 -0.50
N VAL A 35 -2.55 -2.66 0.55
CA VAL A 35 -1.19 -2.95 0.98
C VAL A 35 -1.06 -4.41 1.39
N GLN A 36 -2.01 -4.92 2.18
CA GLN A 36 -1.98 -6.30 2.62
C GLN A 36 -2.08 -7.28 1.45
N HIS A 37 -2.94 -6.97 0.47
CA HIS A 37 -3.07 -7.78 -0.73
C HIS A 37 -1.74 -7.88 -1.49
N ARG A 38 -1.02 -6.78 -1.63
CA ARG A 38 0.27 -6.75 -2.30
C ARG A 38 1.35 -7.48 -1.53
N ILE A 39 1.36 -7.35 -0.21
CA ILE A 39 2.29 -8.07 0.65
C ILE A 39 2.05 -9.57 0.51
N ASP A 40 0.81 -10.01 0.57
CA ASP A 40 0.45 -11.41 0.42
C ASP A 40 0.87 -11.96 -0.95
N TYR A 41 0.67 -11.19 -2.01
CA TYR A 41 1.11 -11.55 -3.35
C TYR A 41 2.62 -11.76 -3.39
N THR A 42 3.38 -10.81 -2.84
CA THR A 42 4.84 -10.87 -2.81
C THR A 42 5.33 -12.10 -2.05
N VAL A 43 4.71 -12.38 -0.90
CA VAL A 43 5.08 -13.54 -0.06
C VAL A 43 4.78 -14.84 -0.79
N GLN A 44 3.61 -14.94 -1.44
CA GLN A 44 3.21 -16.15 -2.17
C GLN A 44 4.10 -16.44 -3.37
N HIS A 45 4.65 -15.40 -4.00
CA HIS A 45 5.50 -15.54 -5.17
C HIS A 45 7.00 -15.60 -4.83
N SER A 46 7.34 -15.58 -3.55
CA SER A 46 8.72 -15.73 -3.13
C SER A 46 9.13 -17.20 -3.23
N PRO A 47 10.30 -17.51 -3.84
CA PRO A 47 10.79 -18.88 -3.92
C PRO A 47 11.34 -19.41 -2.60
N PHE A 48 11.46 -18.55 -1.58
CA PHE A 48 12.03 -18.91 -0.28
C PHE A 48 11.07 -18.51 0.83
N SER A 49 11.24 -19.20 1.98
CA SER A 49 10.53 -18.78 3.18
C SER A 49 10.97 -17.39 3.59
N ILE A 50 10.01 -16.55 3.91
CA ILE A 50 10.29 -15.17 4.32
C ILE A 50 10.30 -15.11 5.84
N SER A 51 11.38 -14.55 6.40
CA SER A 51 11.49 -14.35 7.85
C SER A 51 10.61 -13.20 8.31
N GLU A 52 10.36 -13.15 9.61
CA GLU A 52 9.58 -12.06 10.19
C GLU A 52 10.19 -10.69 9.90
N LYS A 53 11.52 -10.60 9.96
CA LYS A 53 12.23 -9.38 9.66
C LYS A 53 12.05 -8.95 8.20
N GLU A 54 12.14 -9.90 7.28
CA GLU A 54 11.92 -9.63 5.85
C GLU A 54 10.49 -9.20 5.58
N TYR A 55 9.53 -9.80 6.27
CA TYR A 55 8.13 -9.43 6.16
C TYR A 55 7.91 -7.98 6.60
N GLN A 56 8.54 -7.57 7.70
CA GLN A 56 8.47 -6.18 8.15
C GLN A 56 9.09 -5.21 7.15
N GLU A 57 10.20 -5.57 6.53
CA GLU A 57 10.83 -4.75 5.50
C GLU A 57 9.93 -4.57 4.27
N ILE A 58 9.27 -5.64 3.85
CA ILE A 58 8.30 -5.59 2.77
C ILE A 58 7.15 -4.66 3.13
N GLN A 59 6.64 -4.78 4.35
CA GLN A 59 5.56 -3.95 4.86
C GLN A 59 5.93 -2.46 4.83
N GLU A 60 7.11 -2.13 5.36
CA GLU A 60 7.61 -0.76 5.39
C GLU A 60 7.77 -0.19 3.98
N TYR A 61 8.29 -1.00 3.06
CA TYR A 61 8.46 -0.59 1.67
C TYR A 61 7.11 -0.27 1.02
N GLU A 62 6.13 -1.16 1.17
CA GLU A 62 4.81 -0.95 0.57
C GLU A 62 4.13 0.29 1.15
N TYR A 63 4.21 0.51 2.46
CA TYR A 63 3.62 1.69 3.07
C TYR A 63 4.34 2.98 2.67
N SER A 64 5.61 2.91 2.31
CA SER A 64 6.36 4.09 1.83
C SER A 64 5.88 4.57 0.47
N LEU A 65 5.19 3.72 -0.28
CA LEU A 65 4.66 4.06 -1.60
C LEU A 65 3.28 4.71 -1.55
N VAL A 66 2.71 4.84 -0.36
CA VAL A 66 1.35 5.33 -0.19
C VAL A 66 1.34 6.71 0.44
N ARG A 67 0.43 7.55 -0.02
CA ARG A 67 0.23 8.89 0.54
C ARG A 67 -1.26 9.14 0.69
N ILE A 68 -1.67 9.65 1.85
CA ILE A 68 -3.02 10.12 2.09
C ILE A 68 -2.96 11.64 2.25
N GLU A 69 -3.80 12.33 1.51
CA GLU A 69 -3.88 13.78 1.57
C GLU A 69 -5.32 14.22 1.78
N GLU A 70 -5.52 15.22 2.62
CA GLU A 70 -6.81 15.88 2.76
C GLU A 70 -6.95 16.90 1.64
N ILE A 71 -8.08 16.83 0.95
CA ILE A 71 -8.35 17.71 -0.20
C ILE A 71 -9.64 18.50 -0.03
#